data_670465b6db2149b713959f60fee96294
#
_entry.id   670465b6db2149b713959f60fee96294
#
_cell.length_a   1.000
_cell.length_b   1.000
_cell.length_c   1.000
_cell.angle_alpha   90.00
_cell.angle_beta   90.00
_cell.angle_gamma   90.00
#
_symmetry.space_group_name_H-M   'P 1'
#
loop_
_entity.id
_entity.type
_entity.pdbx_description
1 polymer ?
#
loop_
_entity_poly.entity_id
_entity_poly.type
_entity_poly.pdbx_seq_one_letter_code
_entity_poly.pdbx_strand_id
1 'polypeptide(L)'
;MFYIGCHLSAAKGYLAMGKEAVKLGANVFQFFTRNPRGGSVKALDLEDIEKYNAFHAEHRFGTLLAHAPYTMNPCAAKEDLRTFARNTMKEDLARLELLPDVMFNFCLLYTSPSPRDRTRS
;
A
#
# COMPACT_ATOMS: atom_id res chain seq x y z
N MET A 1 22.27 -6.64 3.90
CA MET A 1 22.04 -5.35 3.21
C MET A 1 21.10 -4.48 4.05
N PHE A 2 21.37 -3.23 4.10
CA PHE A 2 20.53 -2.27 4.83
C PHE A 2 19.46 -1.69 3.89
N TYR A 3 18.20 -1.78 4.29
CA TYR A 3 17.08 -1.24 3.51
C TYR A 3 16.56 0.02 4.15
N ILE A 4 16.48 1.08 3.38
CA ILE A 4 15.94 2.36 3.82
C ILE A 4 15.16 3.01 2.69
N GLY A 5 14.05 3.62 3.03
CA GLY A 5 13.19 4.26 2.04
C GLY A 5 12.26 5.27 2.65
N CYS A 6 11.26 5.65 1.87
CA CYS A 6 10.31 6.67 2.23
C CYS A 6 8.94 6.35 1.62
N HIS A 7 7.95 7.18 1.92
CA HIS A 7 6.63 7.08 1.31
C HIS A 7 6.64 7.84 -0.02
N LEU A 8 6.19 7.17 -1.09
CA LEU A 8 6.12 7.75 -2.42
C LEU A 8 4.69 7.74 -2.96
N SER A 9 4.41 8.65 -3.89
CA SER A 9 3.11 8.75 -4.53
C SER A 9 3.00 7.72 -5.67
N ALA A 10 1.90 6.96 -5.68
CA ALA A 10 1.59 6.02 -6.76
C ALA A 10 0.89 6.71 -7.95
N ALA A 11 0.72 8.03 -7.94
CA ALA A 11 -0.04 8.76 -8.93
C ALA A 11 0.46 8.56 -10.37
N LYS A 12 1.75 8.38 -10.56
CA LYS A 12 2.39 8.21 -11.87
C LYS A 12 2.74 6.75 -12.20
N GLY A 13 2.32 5.80 -11.38
CA GLY A 13 2.56 4.38 -11.55
C GLY A 13 3.75 3.83 -10.79
N TYR A 14 3.95 2.51 -10.87
CA TYR A 14 4.98 1.81 -10.09
C TYR A 14 6.40 2.08 -10.60
N LEU A 15 6.59 2.09 -11.90
CA LEU A 15 7.92 2.37 -12.45
C LEU A 15 8.41 3.75 -12.06
N ALA A 16 7.50 4.75 -12.07
CA ALA A 16 7.83 6.11 -11.65
C ALA A 16 8.26 6.16 -10.19
N MET A 17 7.57 5.41 -9.31
CA MET A 17 7.98 5.30 -7.90
C MET A 17 9.36 4.68 -7.76
N GLY A 18 9.62 3.59 -8.50
CA GLY A 18 10.92 2.94 -8.47
C GLY A 18 12.05 3.87 -8.89
N LYS A 19 11.85 4.62 -9.95
CA LYS A 19 12.84 5.61 -10.43
C LYS A 19 13.07 6.73 -9.42
N GLU A 20 12.00 7.21 -8.79
CA GLU A 20 12.11 8.24 -7.76
C GLU A 20 12.86 7.71 -6.53
N ALA A 21 12.58 6.47 -6.13
CA ALA A 21 13.30 5.84 -5.02
C ALA A 21 14.80 5.79 -5.29
N VAL A 22 15.21 5.37 -6.48
CA VAL A 22 16.63 5.34 -6.87
C VAL A 22 17.24 6.74 -6.83
N LYS A 23 16.52 7.73 -7.32
CA LYS A 23 16.97 9.13 -7.30
C LYS A 23 17.20 9.63 -5.88
N LEU A 24 16.38 9.19 -4.93
CA LEU A 24 16.51 9.57 -3.53
C LEU A 24 17.53 8.72 -2.75
N GLY A 25 18.10 7.70 -3.37
CA GLY A 25 19.01 6.79 -2.69
C GLY A 25 18.30 5.71 -1.86
N ALA A 26 17.00 5.50 -2.08
CA ALA A 26 16.22 4.48 -1.39
C ALA A 26 16.27 3.15 -2.13
N ASN A 27 16.15 2.05 -1.40
CA ASN A 27 16.06 0.70 -1.97
C ASN A 27 14.79 -0.04 -1.55
N VAL A 28 13.87 0.64 -0.90
CA VAL A 28 12.49 0.24 -0.60
C VAL A 28 11.64 1.49 -0.55
N PHE A 29 10.33 1.30 -0.59
CA PHE A 29 9.42 2.43 -0.38
C PHE A 29 8.05 1.96 0.08
N GLN A 30 7.27 2.89 0.61
CA GLN A 30 5.88 2.70 0.99
C GLN A 30 4.99 3.50 0.03
N PHE A 31 3.81 2.98 -0.23
CA PHE A 31 2.83 3.68 -1.08
C PHE A 31 1.41 3.31 -0.64
N PHE A 32 0.44 4.15 -0.98
CA PHE A 32 -0.97 3.80 -0.80
C PHE A 32 -1.47 2.95 -1.97
N THR A 33 -2.24 1.91 -1.68
CA THR A 33 -2.82 1.04 -2.70
C THR A 33 -3.83 1.76 -3.59
N ARG A 34 -4.49 2.79 -3.04
CA ARG A 34 -5.47 3.64 -3.71
C ARG A 34 -5.52 4.99 -3.01
N ASN A 35 -6.38 5.90 -3.49
CA ASN A 35 -6.56 7.19 -2.83
C ASN A 35 -6.84 6.98 -1.33
N PRO A 36 -5.97 7.46 -0.44
CA PRO A 36 -6.08 7.17 1.00
C PRO A 36 -7.33 7.76 1.65
N ARG A 37 -7.89 8.81 1.10
CA ARG A 37 -9.05 9.49 1.68
C ARG A 37 -10.37 9.17 0.99
N GLY A 38 -10.34 8.85 -0.31
CA GLY A 38 -11.54 8.63 -1.10
C GLY A 38 -11.75 7.18 -1.52
N GLY A 39 -10.72 6.36 -1.47
CA GLY A 39 -10.81 4.96 -1.86
C GLY A 39 -10.85 4.70 -3.36
N SER A 40 -10.70 5.74 -4.19
CA SER A 40 -10.60 5.55 -5.63
C SER A 40 -9.27 4.92 -6.03
N VAL A 41 -9.27 4.13 -7.09
CA VAL A 41 -8.08 3.46 -7.59
C VAL A 41 -8.01 3.62 -9.11
N LYS A 42 -6.80 3.78 -9.63
CA LYS A 42 -6.57 3.81 -11.07
C LYS A 42 -6.77 2.43 -11.68
N ALA A 43 -7.14 2.40 -12.96
CA ALA A 43 -7.17 1.17 -13.71
C ALA A 43 -5.79 0.48 -13.66
N LEU A 44 -5.79 -0.85 -13.64
CA LEU A 44 -4.59 -1.63 -13.58
C LEU A 44 -3.80 -1.50 -14.90
N ASP A 45 -2.53 -1.13 -14.80
CA ASP A 45 -1.63 -1.00 -15.95
C ASP A 45 -0.59 -2.14 -15.88
N LEU A 46 -0.87 -3.21 -16.60
CA LEU A 46 -0.01 -4.41 -16.59
C LEU A 46 1.36 -4.13 -17.19
N GLU A 47 1.44 -3.25 -18.18
CA GLU A 47 2.71 -2.87 -18.79
C GLU A 47 3.61 -2.15 -17.79
N ASP A 48 3.05 -1.22 -17.03
CA ASP A 48 3.78 -0.51 -15.98
C ASP A 48 4.28 -1.47 -14.90
N ILE A 49 3.43 -2.41 -14.48
CA ILE A 49 3.80 -3.42 -13.49
C ILE A 49 4.94 -4.30 -13.99
N GLU A 50 4.87 -4.74 -15.24
CA GLU A 50 5.92 -5.57 -15.83
C GLU A 50 7.26 -4.82 -15.88
N LYS A 51 7.24 -3.57 -16.31
CA LYS A 51 8.42 -2.72 -16.31
C LYS A 51 8.97 -2.49 -14.90
N TYR A 52 8.08 -2.26 -13.94
CA TYR A 52 8.49 -2.10 -12.56
C TYR A 52 9.12 -3.38 -12.01
N ASN A 53 8.54 -4.54 -12.29
CA ASN A 53 9.07 -5.80 -11.78
C ASN A 53 10.50 -6.06 -12.28
N ALA A 54 10.77 -5.76 -13.55
CA ALA A 54 12.13 -5.83 -14.09
C ALA A 54 13.06 -4.82 -13.41
N PHE A 55 12.59 -3.61 -13.18
CA PHE A 55 13.34 -2.55 -12.50
C PHE A 55 13.65 -2.93 -11.05
N HIS A 56 12.68 -3.51 -10.35
CA HIS A 56 12.83 -3.98 -8.98
C HIS A 56 13.97 -5.01 -8.87
N ALA A 57 13.97 -5.99 -9.76
CA ALA A 57 15.01 -7.02 -9.79
C ALA A 57 16.39 -6.43 -10.14
N GLU A 58 16.45 -5.55 -11.14
CA GLU A 58 17.69 -4.91 -11.58
C GLU A 58 18.35 -4.09 -10.47
N HIS A 59 17.54 -3.33 -9.72
CA HIS A 59 18.03 -2.46 -8.66
C HIS A 59 18.06 -3.13 -7.29
N ARG A 60 17.71 -4.41 -7.21
CA ARG A 60 17.73 -5.20 -5.98
C ARG A 60 16.94 -4.54 -4.84
N PHE A 61 15.74 -4.09 -5.14
CA PHE A 61 14.86 -3.53 -4.12
C PHE A 61 14.44 -4.62 -3.12
N GLY A 62 14.24 -4.20 -1.89
CA GLY A 62 13.70 -5.08 -0.86
C GLY A 62 12.18 -5.12 -0.90
N THR A 63 11.60 -5.71 0.15
CA THR A 63 10.14 -5.82 0.29
C THR A 63 9.49 -4.45 0.39
N LEU A 64 8.51 -4.18 -0.47
CA LEU A 64 7.76 -2.93 -0.43
C LEU A 64 6.70 -2.98 0.67
N LEU A 65 6.24 -1.82 1.08
CA LEU A 65 5.15 -1.69 2.05
C LEU A 65 3.98 -0.95 1.39
N ALA A 66 2.88 -1.67 1.20
CA ALA A 66 1.65 -1.10 0.67
C ALA A 66 0.72 -0.76 1.83
N HIS A 67 0.27 0.48 1.88
CA HIS A 67 -0.64 0.95 2.93
C HIS A 67 -2.07 1.03 2.41
N ALA A 68 -3.00 0.45 3.17
CA ALA A 68 -4.43 0.52 2.85
C ALA A 68 -4.94 1.96 2.99
N PRO A 69 -6.01 2.31 2.29
CA PRO A 69 -6.64 3.63 2.47
C PRO A 69 -7.20 3.77 3.89
N TYR A 70 -7.25 4.99 4.40
CA TYR A 70 -7.77 5.27 5.72
C TYR A 70 -9.26 4.92 5.87
N THR A 71 -9.98 4.87 4.76
CA THR A 71 -11.40 4.53 4.73
C THR A 71 -11.68 3.04 4.89
N MET A 72 -10.65 2.19 4.79
CA MET A 72 -10.82 0.74 4.91
C MET A 72 -10.76 0.33 6.38
N ASN A 73 -11.92 0.11 6.98
CA ASN A 73 -12.02 -0.33 8.37
C ASN A 73 -12.82 -1.63 8.49
N PRO A 74 -12.14 -2.80 8.53
CA PRO A 74 -12.84 -4.08 8.63
C PRO A 74 -13.54 -4.31 9.97
N CYS A 75 -13.29 -3.47 10.95
CA CYS A 75 -13.91 -3.54 12.28
C CYS A 75 -14.98 -2.47 12.49
N ALA A 76 -15.45 -1.82 11.43
CA ALA A 76 -16.47 -0.80 11.53
C ALA A 76 -17.78 -1.34 12.14
N ALA A 77 -18.48 -0.48 12.88
CA ALA A 77 -19.75 -0.85 13.50
C ALA A 77 -20.84 -1.13 12.46
N LYS A 78 -20.85 -0.37 11.37
CA LYS A 78 -21.83 -0.51 10.28
C LYS A 78 -21.43 -1.64 9.34
N GLU A 79 -22.41 -2.48 8.98
CA GLU A 79 -22.16 -3.62 8.11
C GLU A 79 -21.73 -3.23 6.70
N ASP A 80 -22.30 -2.16 6.15
CA ASP A 80 -21.92 -1.66 4.81
C ASP A 80 -20.46 -1.23 4.75
N LEU A 81 -19.96 -0.62 5.83
CA LEU A 81 -18.55 -0.23 5.92
C LEU A 81 -17.62 -1.45 6.05
N ARG A 82 -18.05 -2.48 6.78
CA ARG A 82 -17.28 -3.74 6.85
C ARG A 82 -17.23 -4.43 5.50
N THR A 83 -18.34 -4.46 4.78
CA THR A 83 -18.41 -5.05 3.45
C THR A 83 -17.51 -4.29 2.48
N PHE A 84 -17.56 -2.97 2.50
CA PHE A 84 -16.66 -2.13 1.72
C PHE A 84 -15.20 -2.45 2.03
N ALA A 85 -14.84 -2.55 3.30
CA ALA A 85 -13.48 -2.85 3.72
C ALA A 85 -13.00 -4.21 3.21
N ARG A 86 -13.84 -5.25 3.31
CA ARG A 86 -13.50 -6.59 2.83
C ARG A 86 -13.29 -6.60 1.32
N ASN A 87 -14.18 -5.94 0.57
CA ASN A 87 -14.06 -5.89 -0.89
C ASN A 87 -12.82 -5.11 -1.32
N THR A 88 -12.56 -3.98 -0.68
CA THR A 88 -11.37 -3.17 -0.93
C THR A 88 -10.10 -3.97 -0.66
N MET A 89 -10.05 -4.67 0.46
CA MET A 89 -8.89 -5.50 0.81
C MET A 89 -8.65 -6.59 -0.22
N LYS A 90 -9.70 -7.28 -0.66
CA LYS A 90 -9.58 -8.32 -1.69
C LYS A 90 -9.02 -7.77 -3.00
N GLU A 91 -9.53 -6.63 -3.44
CA GLU A 91 -9.06 -5.98 -4.66
C GLU A 91 -7.59 -5.55 -4.54
N ASP A 92 -7.25 -4.93 -3.42
CA ASP A 92 -5.88 -4.45 -3.20
C ASP A 92 -4.89 -5.62 -3.13
N LEU A 93 -5.23 -6.68 -2.41
CA LEU A 93 -4.38 -7.86 -2.32
C LEU A 93 -4.18 -8.53 -3.68
N ALA A 94 -5.24 -8.61 -4.49
CA ALA A 94 -5.13 -9.16 -5.85
C ALA A 94 -4.19 -8.34 -6.73
N ARG A 95 -4.23 -7.01 -6.60
CA ARG A 95 -3.29 -6.13 -7.32
C ARG A 95 -1.85 -6.31 -6.84
N LEU A 96 -1.67 -6.41 -5.53
CA LEU A 96 -0.34 -6.54 -4.93
C LEU A 96 0.34 -7.87 -5.29
N GLU A 97 -0.43 -8.91 -5.57
CA GLU A 97 0.13 -10.19 -6.03
C GLU A 97 0.90 -10.07 -7.35
N LEU A 98 0.62 -9.05 -8.14
CA LEU A 98 1.32 -8.80 -9.40
C LEU A 98 2.71 -8.17 -9.21
N LEU A 99 2.97 -7.65 -8.04
CA LEU A 99 4.28 -7.09 -7.66
C LEU A 99 5.16 -8.18 -7.06
N PRO A 100 6.47 -7.96 -6.96
CA PRO A 100 7.35 -8.90 -6.27
C PRO A 100 6.97 -9.00 -4.80
N ASP A 101 7.81 -8.89 -3.90
CA ASP A 101 7.57 -9.08 -2.47
C ASP A 101 7.00 -7.79 -1.84
N VAL A 102 5.75 -7.84 -1.35
CA VAL A 102 5.05 -6.68 -0.77
C VAL A 102 4.33 -7.07 0.51
N MET A 103 4.49 -6.27 1.54
CA MET A 103 3.68 -6.36 2.76
C MET A 103 2.52 -5.38 2.69
N PHE A 104 1.36 -5.79 3.18
CA PHE A 104 0.17 -4.95 3.21
C PHE A 104 -0.12 -4.50 4.64
N ASN A 105 -0.12 -3.18 4.85
CA ASN A 105 -0.39 -2.56 6.15
C ASN A 105 -1.77 -1.94 6.17
N PHE A 106 -2.57 -2.29 7.15
CA PHE A 106 -3.87 -1.66 7.38
C PHE A 106 -4.05 -1.36 8.88
N CYS A 107 -4.88 -0.37 9.18
CA CYS A 107 -5.03 0.12 10.54
C CYS A 107 -6.48 0.04 11.01
N LEU A 108 -6.68 -0.46 12.22
CA LEU A 108 -8.01 -0.59 12.87
C LEU A 108 -8.21 0.58 13.83
N LEU A 109 -8.31 1.80 13.28
CA LEU A 109 -8.15 3.02 14.06
C LEU A 109 -9.25 3.32 15.06
N TYR A 110 -10.51 3.01 14.79
CA TYR A 110 -11.59 3.61 15.56
C TYR A 110 -12.53 2.64 16.26
N THR A 111 -12.41 1.34 16.03
CA THR A 111 -13.38 0.37 16.54
C THR A 111 -12.77 -0.83 17.25
N SER A 112 -11.45 -0.95 17.26
CA SER A 112 -10.72 -1.94 18.05
C SER A 112 -10.00 -1.23 19.19
N PRO A 113 -10.59 -1.16 20.38
CA PRO A 113 -9.90 -0.55 21.50
C PRO A 113 -8.64 -1.36 21.83
N SER A 114 -7.51 -0.70 21.81
CA SER A 114 -6.24 -1.28 22.26
C SER A 114 -5.96 -0.82 23.69
N PRO A 115 -5.10 -1.53 24.44
CA PRO A 115 -4.70 -1.07 25.78
C PRO A 115 -4.12 0.35 25.75
N ARG A 116 -3.46 0.74 24.64
CA ARG A 116 -2.95 2.08 24.47
C ARG A 116 -4.06 3.12 24.39
N ASP A 117 -5.15 2.81 23.72
CA ASP A 117 -6.26 3.75 23.56
C ASP A 117 -7.00 3.98 24.88
N ARG A 118 -7.04 2.97 25.75
CA ARG A 118 -7.64 3.10 27.07
C ARG A 118 -6.92 4.11 27.97
N THR A 119 -5.66 4.34 27.75
CA THR A 119 -4.87 5.26 28.55
C THR A 119 -4.95 6.70 28.08
N ARG A 120 -5.69 6.97 27.01
CA ARG A 120 -5.85 8.31 26.42
C ARG A 120 -7.12 9.03 26.90
N SER A 121 -7.92 8.41 27.67
CA SER A 121 -9.17 9.01 28.16
C SER A 121 -8.91 10.16 29.13
#